data_a12abb9d285bb8d30db6f5c81959ec0d
#
_entry.id   a12abb9d285bb8d30db6f5c81959ec0d
#
_cell.length_a   1.000
_cell.length_b   1.000
_cell.length_c   1.000
_cell.angle_alpha   90.00
_cell.angle_beta   90.00
_cell.angle_gamma   90.00
#
_symmetry.space_group_name_H-M   'P 1'
#
loop_
_entity.id
_entity.type
_entity.pdbx_description
1 polymer ?
#
loop_
_entity_poly.entity_id
_entity_poly.type
_entity_poly.pdbx_seq_one_letter_code
_entity_poly.pdbx_strand_id
1 'polypeptide(L)'
;RMREVLLIKWQVFMDTHPLIILPSCGELSIPVGMDTQGRAAVERMLHALRYQLAIPVLGLPSLAVPMGTHEKLPIGIQIVSRKFREDLCLAAGELIEAREPPVCPIDVKW
;
A
#
# COMPACT_ATOMS: atom_id res chain seq x y z
N ARG A 1 -1.81 -20.23 13.49
CA ARG A 1 -1.48 -19.86 14.88
C ARG A 1 -0.61 -18.61 14.99
N MET A 2 0.54 -18.52 14.29
CA MET A 2 1.39 -17.31 14.31
C MET A 2 0.67 -16.08 13.74
N ARG A 3 -0.04 -16.23 12.61
CA ARG A 3 -0.85 -15.17 11.99
C ARG A 3 -1.88 -14.59 12.98
N GLU A 4 -2.56 -15.44 13.71
CA GLU A 4 -3.59 -15.03 14.69
C GLU A 4 -2.98 -14.21 15.83
N VAL A 5 -1.84 -14.66 16.35
CA VAL A 5 -1.11 -13.92 17.41
C VAL A 5 -0.67 -12.52 16.90
N LEU A 6 -0.15 -12.46 15.69
CA LEU A 6 0.22 -11.19 15.08
C LEU A 6 -0.99 -10.29 14.85
N LEU A 7 -2.08 -10.86 14.35
CA LEU A 7 -3.33 -10.13 14.15
C LEU A 7 -3.86 -9.52 15.46
N ILE A 8 -3.86 -10.27 16.56
CA ILE A 8 -4.28 -9.75 17.87
C ILE A 8 -3.39 -8.57 18.28
N LYS A 9 -2.07 -8.69 18.15
CA LYS A 9 -1.15 -7.58 18.46
C LYS A 9 -1.44 -6.34 17.62
N TRP A 10 -1.71 -6.51 16.32
CA TRP A 10 -2.09 -5.42 15.44
C TRP A 10 -3.42 -4.78 15.85
N GLN A 11 -4.42 -5.57 16.22
CA GLN A 11 -5.72 -5.05 16.67
C GLN A 11 -5.58 -4.21 17.94
N VAL A 12 -4.78 -4.67 18.92
CA VAL A 12 -4.50 -3.91 20.15
C VAL A 12 -3.77 -2.60 19.84
N PHE A 13 -2.76 -2.64 18.96
CA PHE A 13 -2.06 -1.43 18.54
C PHE A 13 -3.01 -0.43 17.85
N MET A 14 -3.91 -0.93 17.00
CA MET A 14 -4.87 -0.12 16.25
C MET A 14 -6.04 0.41 17.10
N ASP A 15 -6.17 0.01 18.35
CA ASP A 15 -7.13 0.64 19.28
C ASP A 15 -6.74 2.10 19.60
N THR A 16 -5.44 2.37 19.62
CA THR A 16 -4.89 3.74 19.83
C THR A 16 -4.42 4.41 18.54
N HIS A 17 -4.16 3.62 17.50
CA HIS A 17 -3.69 4.09 16.18
C HIS A 17 -4.64 3.55 15.10
N PRO A 18 -5.83 4.15 14.93
CA PRO A 18 -6.90 3.57 14.11
C PRO A 18 -6.56 3.45 12.63
N LEU A 19 -5.61 4.24 12.16
CA LEU A 19 -5.09 4.22 10.79
C LEU A 19 -3.56 4.20 10.80
N ILE A 20 -3.01 3.46 9.84
CA ILE A 20 -1.56 3.41 9.58
C ILE A 20 -1.36 3.79 8.13
N ILE A 21 -0.46 4.74 7.88
CA ILE A 21 -0.07 5.12 6.52
C ILE A 21 1.30 4.52 6.24
N LEU A 22 1.39 3.80 5.14
CA LEU A 22 2.61 3.14 4.66
C LEU A 22 2.87 3.52 3.21
N PRO A 23 4.12 3.48 2.74
CA PRO A 23 4.38 3.55 1.31
C PRO A 23 3.77 2.33 0.61
N SER A 24 3.24 2.49 -0.59
CA SER A 24 2.76 1.36 -1.39
C SER A 24 3.91 0.47 -1.89
N CYS A 25 5.10 1.03 -2.04
CA CYS A 25 6.32 0.29 -2.38
C CYS A 25 7.52 0.93 -1.66
N GLY A 26 8.50 0.14 -1.28
CA GLY A 26 9.74 0.61 -0.65
C GLY A 26 10.76 1.21 -1.62
N GLU A 27 10.49 1.12 -2.91
CA GLU A 27 11.25 1.76 -4.00
C GLU A 27 10.27 2.46 -4.94
N LEU A 28 10.77 3.31 -5.81
CA LEU A 28 10.02 3.82 -6.97
C LEU A 28 9.63 2.65 -7.87
N SER A 29 8.89 2.92 -8.94
CA SER A 29 8.40 1.87 -9.85
C SER A 29 9.46 0.83 -10.18
N ILE A 30 9.13 -0.43 -9.98
CA ILE A 30 10.02 -1.56 -10.25
C ILE A 30 10.22 -1.65 -11.78
N PRO A 31 11.47 -1.81 -12.25
CA PRO A 31 11.74 -1.94 -13.69
C PRO A 31 11.00 -3.13 -14.32
N VAL A 32 10.53 -2.93 -15.55
CA VAL A 32 9.86 -3.99 -16.33
C VAL A 32 10.78 -5.19 -16.50
N GLY A 33 10.26 -6.40 -16.26
CA GLY A 33 10.99 -7.66 -16.40
C GLY A 33 11.98 -7.96 -15.28
N MET A 34 11.99 -7.20 -14.19
CA MET A 34 12.88 -7.46 -13.06
C MET A 34 12.65 -8.83 -12.42
N ASP A 35 11.43 -9.31 -12.42
CA ASP A 35 11.02 -10.63 -11.92
C ASP A 35 11.66 -11.80 -12.68
N THR A 36 12.13 -11.59 -13.91
CA THR A 36 12.77 -12.58 -14.76
C THR A 36 14.29 -12.53 -14.76
N GLN A 37 14.90 -11.58 -14.02
CA GLN A 37 16.36 -11.35 -13.99
C GLN A 37 17.11 -12.19 -12.97
N GLY A 38 16.50 -13.25 -12.47
CA GLY A 38 17.11 -14.19 -11.55
C GLY A 38 16.83 -13.87 -10.07
N ARG A 39 17.39 -14.73 -9.20
CA ARG A 39 17.06 -14.76 -7.77
C ARG A 39 17.31 -13.42 -7.05
N ALA A 40 18.45 -12.80 -7.28
CA ALA A 40 18.79 -11.53 -6.59
C ALA A 40 17.82 -10.40 -6.94
N ALA A 41 17.35 -10.32 -8.18
CA ALA A 41 16.36 -9.35 -8.62
C ALA A 41 14.99 -9.61 -7.97
N VAL A 42 14.58 -10.88 -7.87
CA VAL A 42 13.34 -11.28 -7.18
C VAL A 42 13.43 -10.95 -5.69
N GLU A 43 14.54 -11.22 -5.03
CA GLU A 43 14.74 -10.87 -3.61
C GLU A 43 14.64 -9.36 -3.38
N ARG A 44 15.23 -8.54 -4.25
CA ARG A 44 15.10 -7.09 -4.23
C ARG A 44 13.64 -6.65 -4.42
N MET A 45 12.94 -7.22 -5.37
CA MET A 45 11.52 -6.94 -5.63
C MET A 45 10.66 -7.26 -4.40
N LEU A 46 10.83 -8.44 -3.81
CA LEU A 46 10.10 -8.84 -2.59
C LEU A 46 10.40 -7.90 -1.42
N HIS A 47 11.66 -7.46 -1.29
CA HIS A 47 12.03 -6.49 -0.27
C HIS A 47 11.36 -5.12 -0.50
N ALA A 48 11.27 -4.66 -1.74
CA ALA A 48 10.55 -3.43 -2.09
C ALA A 48 9.04 -3.54 -1.79
N LEU A 49 8.44 -4.70 -2.02
CA LEU A 49 7.02 -4.98 -1.79
C LEU A 49 6.66 -5.35 -0.34
N ARG A 50 7.62 -5.40 0.58
CA ARG A 50 7.40 -5.88 1.96
C ARG A 50 6.26 -5.20 2.70
N TYR A 51 6.00 -3.92 2.43
CA TYR A 51 4.91 -3.17 3.05
C TYR A 51 3.53 -3.62 2.59
N GLN A 52 3.43 -4.18 1.39
CA GLN A 52 2.18 -4.70 0.85
C GLN A 52 1.94 -6.17 1.24
N LEU A 53 3.00 -6.97 1.36
CA LEU A 53 2.88 -8.41 1.58
C LEU A 53 2.29 -8.78 2.95
N ALA A 54 2.57 -8.00 3.98
CA ALA A 54 2.10 -8.27 5.34
C ALA A 54 0.59 -8.05 5.50
N ILE A 55 0.02 -7.07 4.83
CA ILE A 55 -1.37 -6.65 5.01
C ILE A 55 -2.37 -7.72 4.58
N PRO A 56 -2.28 -8.33 3.37
CA PRO A 56 -3.15 -9.43 2.98
C PRO A 56 -2.99 -10.67 3.85
N VAL A 57 -1.76 -10.96 4.31
CA VAL A 57 -1.51 -12.09 5.20
C VAL A 57 -2.26 -11.92 6.52
N LEU A 58 -2.32 -10.72 7.06
CA LEU A 58 -3.09 -10.39 8.26
C LEU A 58 -4.59 -10.26 7.99
N GLY A 59 -4.99 -10.06 6.75
CA GLY A 59 -6.39 -9.84 6.36
C GLY A 59 -6.92 -8.50 6.87
N LEU A 60 -6.08 -7.46 6.82
CA LEU A 60 -6.46 -6.10 7.19
C LEU A 60 -6.94 -5.32 5.95
N PRO A 61 -7.96 -4.46 6.10
CA PRO A 61 -8.36 -3.56 5.03
C PRO A 61 -7.25 -2.57 4.71
N SER A 62 -7.05 -2.31 3.42
CA SER A 62 -6.08 -1.35 2.94
C SER A 62 -6.60 -0.61 1.71
N LEU A 63 -6.39 0.69 1.68
CA LEU A 63 -6.73 1.57 0.56
C LEU A 63 -5.44 2.12 -0.05
N ALA A 64 -5.26 1.94 -1.35
CA ALA A 64 -4.18 2.59 -2.10
C ALA A 64 -4.66 3.96 -2.59
N VAL A 65 -3.89 4.99 -2.31
CA VAL A 65 -4.18 6.37 -2.72
C VAL A 65 -3.02 6.88 -3.57
N PRO A 66 -3.28 7.33 -4.81
CA PRO A 66 -2.25 7.96 -5.63
C PRO A 66 -1.84 9.33 -5.04
N MET A 67 -0.54 9.61 -5.04
CA MET A 67 0.06 10.84 -4.49
C MET A 67 0.81 11.67 -5.57
N GLY A 68 0.41 11.53 -6.82
CA GLY A 68 1.06 12.23 -7.92
C GLY A 68 2.24 11.46 -8.51
N THR A 69 3.28 12.17 -8.93
CA THR A 69 4.43 11.58 -9.62
C THR A 69 5.76 12.07 -9.04
N HIS A 70 6.76 11.22 -9.08
CA HIS A 70 8.15 11.56 -8.82
C HIS A 70 9.00 11.05 -9.98
N GLU A 71 9.83 11.93 -10.58
CA GLU A 71 10.61 11.62 -11.78
C GLU A 71 9.75 11.02 -12.93
N LYS A 72 8.54 11.57 -13.13
CA LYS A 72 7.53 11.10 -14.09
C LYS A 72 6.97 9.70 -13.81
N LEU A 73 7.32 9.08 -12.71
CA LEU A 73 6.77 7.80 -12.27
C LEU A 73 5.68 8.00 -11.22
N PRO A 74 4.57 7.26 -11.29
CA PRO A 74 3.50 7.38 -10.31
C PRO A 74 3.98 6.91 -8.94
N ILE A 75 3.57 7.65 -7.90
CA ILE A 75 3.78 7.27 -6.51
C ILE A 75 2.45 7.21 -5.79
N GLY A 76 2.40 6.41 -4.74
CA GLY A 76 1.21 6.27 -3.92
C GLY A 76 1.53 5.81 -2.51
N ILE A 77 0.54 5.89 -1.68
CA ILE A 77 0.55 5.39 -0.31
C ILE A 77 -0.54 4.34 -0.13
N GLN A 78 -0.43 3.55 0.92
CA GLN A 78 -1.51 2.72 1.41
C GLN A 78 -1.93 3.15 2.81
N ILE A 79 -3.23 3.15 3.04
CA ILE A 79 -3.86 3.43 4.32
C ILE A 79 -4.44 2.12 4.83
N VAL A 80 -4.03 1.70 6.02
CA VAL A 80 -4.44 0.44 6.62
C VAL A 80 -5.25 0.70 7.87
N SER A 81 -6.35 -0.01 8.05
CA SER A 81 -7.16 0.03 9.26
C SER A 81 -7.30 -1.36 9.90
N ARG A 82 -7.90 -1.39 11.08
CA ARG A 82 -8.29 -2.65 11.72
C ARG A 82 -9.38 -3.36 10.92
N LYS A 83 -9.58 -4.65 11.17
CA LYS A 83 -10.62 -5.45 10.51
C LYS A 83 -12.00 -4.78 10.60
N PHE A 84 -12.72 -4.82 9.49
CA PHE A 84 -14.08 -4.30 9.34
C PHE A 84 -14.21 -2.78 9.55
N ARG A 85 -13.11 -2.04 9.34
CA ARG A 85 -13.11 -0.58 9.40
C ARG A 85 -12.61 0.03 8.09
N GLU A 86 -13.07 -0.50 6.98
CA GLU A 86 -12.87 0.02 5.63
C GLU A 86 -13.36 1.47 5.51
N ASP A 87 -14.40 1.81 6.28
CA ASP A 87 -14.95 3.16 6.40
C ASP A 87 -13.89 4.20 6.77
N LEU A 88 -12.98 3.86 7.70
CA LEU A 88 -11.89 4.75 8.09
C LEU A 88 -10.85 4.95 6.98
N CYS A 89 -10.53 3.89 6.24
CA CYS A 89 -9.63 3.98 5.09
C CYS A 89 -10.22 4.91 4.01
N LEU A 90 -11.51 4.75 3.69
CA LEU A 90 -12.20 5.56 2.69
C LEU A 90 -12.28 7.04 3.11
N ALA A 91 -12.69 7.31 4.35
CA ALA A 91 -12.75 8.68 4.87
C ALA A 91 -11.39 9.38 4.85
N ALA A 92 -10.31 8.66 5.21
CA ALA A 92 -8.96 9.21 5.13
C ALA A 92 -8.50 9.42 3.68
N GLY A 93 -8.83 8.50 2.78
CA GLY A 93 -8.56 8.62 1.36
C GLY A 93 -9.22 9.85 0.74
N GLU A 94 -10.49 10.09 1.01
CA GLU A 94 -11.21 11.30 0.57
C GLU A 94 -10.54 12.59 1.03
N LEU A 95 -10.08 12.64 2.29
CA LEU A 95 -9.38 13.82 2.81
C LEU A 95 -8.04 14.08 2.11
N ILE A 96 -7.35 13.03 1.70
CA ILE A 96 -6.10 13.13 0.97
C ILE A 96 -6.37 13.57 -0.48
N GLU A 97 -7.28 12.91 -1.17
CA GLU A 97 -7.65 13.24 -2.55
C GLU A 97 -8.16 14.68 -2.71
N ALA A 98 -8.87 15.20 -1.72
CA ALA A 98 -9.35 16.58 -1.72
C ALA A 98 -8.22 17.63 -1.71
N ARG A 99 -7.00 17.24 -1.35
CA ARG A 99 -5.82 18.13 -1.26
C ARG A 99 -4.81 17.92 -2.36
N GLU A 100 -4.90 16.80 -3.07
CA GLU A 100 -4.00 16.44 -4.16
C GLU A 100 -4.65 16.73 -5.52
N PRO A 101 -3.85 17.07 -6.56
CA PRO A 101 -4.40 17.19 -7.91
C PRO A 101 -4.98 15.86 -8.37
N PRO A 102 -6.13 15.85 -9.06
CA PRO A 102 -6.74 14.64 -9.54
C PRO A 102 -5.80 13.89 -10.49
N VAL A 103 -5.57 12.60 -10.19
CA VAL A 103 -4.85 11.70 -11.09
C VAL A 103 -5.86 11.09 -12.04
N CYS A 104 -5.85 11.56 -13.29
CA CYS A 104 -6.70 10.98 -14.33
C CYS A 104 -6.00 9.82 -15.02
N PRO A 105 -6.69 8.70 -15.26
CA PRO A 105 -6.16 7.63 -16.11
C PRO A 105 -5.80 8.16 -17.49
N ILE A 106 -4.70 7.66 -18.07
CA ILE A 106 -4.34 7.98 -19.44
C ILE A 106 -5.27 7.18 -20.36
N ASP A 107 -6.04 7.88 -21.19
CA ASP A 107 -6.82 7.24 -22.25
C ASP A 107 -5.89 6.58 -23.24
N VAL A 108 -5.94 5.26 -23.31
CA VAL A 108 -5.21 4.50 -24.34
C VAL A 108 -5.93 4.71 -25.68
N LYS A 109 -5.33 5.45 -26.56
CA LYS A 109 -5.80 5.52 -27.97
C LYS A 109 -5.32 4.28 -28.69
N TRP A 110 -6.27 3.44 -29.07
CA TRP A 110 -6.06 2.25 -29.90
C TRP A 110 -5.82 2.66 -31.35
#